data_5888d4e796e030021c20b7fc40303008
#
_entry.id   5888d4e796e030021c20b7fc40303008
#
_cell.length_a   1.000
_cell.length_b   1.000
_cell.length_c   1.000
_cell.angle_alpha   90.00
_cell.angle_beta   90.00
_cell.angle_gamma   90.00
#
_symmetry.space_group_name_H-M   'P 1'
#
loop_
_entity.id
_entity.type
_entity.pdbx_description
1 polymer ?
#
loop_
_entity_poly.entity_id
_entity_poly.type
_entity_poly.pdbx_seq_one_letter_code
_entity_poly.pdbx_strand_id
1 'polypeptide(L)'
;CMRLEREWRAGHDSHAAELTAEQRAMQRAFDHFGELELRGGALFVGEKLVAFTIGSAINDEAFCIHVEKADTRYDGAFTMINRLFAQHLPPHYTLIDREEDLGLEGLRQSKLSYHPLFLQPKLTAQRLTEEQLQLRALWLACFPEDTQDDVEQFLLSRYDERRCLVARRDGRI
;
A
#
# COMPACT_ATOMS: atom_id res chain seq x y z
N CYS A 1 2.68 4.60 -20.72
CA CYS A 1 2.34 3.91 -19.47
C CYS A 1 0.83 3.64 -19.38
N MET A 2 -0.05 4.64 -19.39
CA MET A 2 -1.51 4.47 -19.27
C MET A 2 -2.14 3.57 -20.35
N ARG A 3 -1.54 3.48 -21.56
CA ARG A 3 -2.00 2.52 -22.58
C ARG A 3 -1.63 1.09 -22.19
N LEU A 4 -0.41 0.85 -21.75
CA LEU A 4 0.05 -0.46 -21.31
C LEU A 4 -0.77 -0.95 -20.09
N GLU A 5 -1.05 -0.08 -19.14
CA GLU A 5 -1.92 -0.40 -18.00
C GLU A 5 -3.32 -0.85 -18.44
N ARG A 6 -3.95 -0.14 -19.39
CA ARG A 6 -5.26 -0.53 -19.94
C ARG A 6 -5.24 -1.88 -20.66
N GLU A 7 -4.18 -2.15 -21.42
CA GLU A 7 -3.99 -3.45 -22.07
C GLU A 7 -3.78 -4.57 -21.05
N TRP A 8 -3.02 -4.31 -19.99
CA TRP A 8 -2.79 -5.24 -18.90
C TRP A 8 -4.10 -5.58 -18.16
N ARG A 9 -4.91 -4.58 -17.86
CA ARG A 9 -6.24 -4.76 -17.23
C ARG A 9 -7.19 -5.62 -18.06
N ALA A 10 -7.24 -5.41 -19.36
CA ALA A 10 -8.14 -6.15 -20.24
C ALA A 10 -7.90 -7.67 -20.23
N GLY A 11 -6.72 -8.11 -19.74
CA GLY A 11 -6.39 -9.51 -19.54
C GLY A 11 -6.63 -10.05 -18.12
N HIS A 12 -7.13 -9.22 -17.19
CA HIS A 12 -7.30 -9.60 -15.77
C HIS A 12 -8.72 -9.24 -15.29
N ASP A 13 -9.58 -10.23 -15.22
CA ASP A 13 -11.04 -10.08 -14.98
C ASP A 13 -11.46 -9.85 -13.52
N SER A 14 -10.56 -9.48 -12.59
CA SER A 14 -10.86 -9.39 -11.18
C SER A 14 -10.88 -7.97 -10.61
N HIS A 15 -11.95 -7.61 -9.90
CA HIS A 15 -12.09 -6.39 -9.06
C HIS A 15 -12.12 -5.05 -9.80
N ALA A 16 -13.09 -4.82 -10.67
CA ALA A 16 -13.25 -3.59 -11.46
C ALA A 16 -13.18 -2.27 -10.65
N ALA A 17 -13.64 -2.25 -9.41
CA ALA A 17 -13.60 -1.05 -8.55
C ALA A 17 -12.18 -0.74 -8.06
N GLU A 18 -11.41 -1.74 -7.65
CA GLU A 18 -10.02 -1.58 -7.19
C GLU A 18 -9.10 -1.17 -8.34
N LEU A 19 -9.26 -1.79 -9.50
CA LEU A 19 -8.54 -1.41 -10.71
C LEU A 19 -8.82 0.02 -11.15
N THR A 20 -10.03 0.51 -10.92
CA THR A 20 -10.39 1.92 -11.20
C THR A 20 -9.74 2.88 -10.19
N ALA A 21 -9.59 2.47 -8.94
CA ALA A 21 -8.89 3.26 -7.93
C ALA A 21 -7.39 3.33 -8.22
N GLU A 22 -6.75 2.22 -8.58
CA GLU A 22 -5.35 2.16 -9.00
C GLU A 22 -5.09 3.06 -10.22
N GLN A 23 -5.95 3.01 -11.23
CA GLN A 23 -5.82 3.85 -12.42
C GLN A 23 -5.88 5.34 -12.10
N ARG A 24 -6.81 5.74 -11.21
CA ARG A 24 -6.91 7.14 -10.75
C ARG A 24 -5.68 7.56 -9.96
N ALA A 25 -5.16 6.67 -9.13
CA ALA A 25 -3.93 6.93 -8.38
C ALA A 25 -2.73 7.10 -9.32
N MET A 26 -2.57 6.22 -10.31
CA MET A 26 -1.52 6.34 -11.32
C MET A 26 -1.65 7.63 -12.14
N GLN A 27 -2.86 8.00 -12.56
CA GLN A 27 -3.05 9.25 -13.31
C GLN A 27 -2.61 10.46 -12.49
N ARG A 28 -3.02 10.54 -11.20
CA ARG A 28 -2.57 11.59 -10.29
C ARG A 28 -1.06 11.58 -10.09
N ALA A 29 -0.45 10.40 -9.95
CA ALA A 29 1.00 10.28 -9.83
C ALA A 29 1.72 10.82 -11.07
N PHE A 30 1.21 10.56 -12.28
CA PHE A 30 1.77 11.13 -13.51
C PHE A 30 1.55 12.63 -13.61
N ASP A 31 0.37 13.14 -13.23
CA ASP A 31 0.04 14.57 -13.27
C ASP A 31 0.93 15.39 -12.31
N HIS A 32 1.35 14.80 -11.18
CA HIS A 32 2.16 15.42 -10.13
C HIS A 32 3.55 14.80 -10.00
N PHE A 33 4.08 14.19 -11.06
CA PHE A 33 5.30 13.39 -11.03
C PHE A 33 6.50 14.11 -10.41
N GLY A 34 6.69 15.37 -10.78
CA GLY A 34 7.78 16.20 -10.25
C GLY A 34 7.54 16.64 -8.80
N GLU A 35 6.30 17.02 -8.45
CA GLU A 35 5.94 17.48 -7.11
C GLU A 35 6.07 16.36 -6.07
N LEU A 36 5.77 15.11 -6.50
CA LEU A 36 5.89 13.91 -5.68
C LEU A 36 7.30 13.30 -5.71
N GLU A 37 8.25 13.96 -6.36
CA GLU A 37 9.65 13.50 -6.49
C GLU A 37 9.77 12.06 -7.00
N LEU A 38 8.82 11.66 -7.87
CA LEU A 38 8.79 10.31 -8.40
C LEU A 38 9.96 10.06 -9.38
N ARG A 39 10.43 8.83 -9.38
CA ARG A 39 11.34 8.30 -10.39
C ARG A 39 10.64 7.19 -11.15
N GLY A 40 10.94 7.08 -12.43
CA GLY A 40 10.34 6.05 -13.27
C GLY A 40 11.33 5.42 -14.20
N GLY A 41 11.02 4.18 -14.60
CA GLY A 41 11.72 3.44 -15.64
C GLY A 41 10.74 2.94 -16.69
N ALA A 42 11.19 2.86 -17.94
CA ALA A 42 10.41 2.34 -19.05
C ALA A 42 11.27 1.40 -19.92
N LEU A 43 10.72 0.24 -20.22
CA LEU A 43 11.37 -0.77 -21.06
C LEU A 43 10.69 -0.81 -22.44
N PHE A 44 11.49 -0.73 -23.48
CA PHE A 44 11.01 -0.79 -24.85
C PHE A 44 11.58 -2.00 -25.59
N VAL A 45 10.77 -2.58 -26.48
CA VAL A 45 11.20 -3.52 -27.49
C VAL A 45 10.90 -2.88 -28.86
N GLY A 46 11.95 -2.43 -29.57
CA GLY A 46 11.79 -1.51 -30.67
C GLY A 46 11.14 -0.20 -30.20
N GLU A 47 10.06 0.20 -30.84
CA GLU A 47 9.28 1.40 -30.45
C GLU A 47 8.14 1.13 -29.45
N LYS A 48 7.94 -0.13 -29.07
CA LYS A 48 6.84 -0.52 -28.20
C LYS A 48 7.26 -0.50 -26.75
N LEU A 49 6.54 0.26 -25.92
CA LEU A 49 6.65 0.19 -24.46
C LEU A 49 6.10 -1.16 -23.98
N VAL A 50 6.94 -1.97 -23.34
CA VAL A 50 6.59 -3.31 -22.84
C VAL A 50 6.56 -3.42 -21.34
N ALA A 51 7.24 -2.53 -20.61
CA ALA A 51 7.12 -2.45 -19.15
C ALA A 51 7.42 -1.04 -18.64
N PHE A 52 6.90 -0.70 -17.49
CA PHE A 52 7.27 0.51 -16.77
C PHE A 52 7.17 0.31 -15.26
N THR A 53 7.91 1.13 -14.52
CA THR A 53 7.87 1.20 -13.07
C THR A 53 7.92 2.65 -12.62
N ILE A 54 7.29 2.96 -11.49
CA ILE A 54 7.41 4.24 -10.79
C ILE A 54 7.52 4.02 -9.30
N GLY A 55 8.27 4.89 -8.64
CA GLY A 55 8.46 4.85 -7.20
C GLY A 55 9.00 6.15 -6.65
N SER A 56 9.20 6.21 -5.35
CA SER A 56 9.79 7.34 -4.63
C SER A 56 10.68 6.89 -3.48
N ALA A 57 11.48 7.80 -2.98
CA ALA A 57 12.26 7.57 -1.77
C ALA A 57 11.34 7.39 -0.56
N ILE A 58 11.67 6.43 0.31
CA ILE A 58 11.11 6.34 1.67
C ILE A 58 11.98 7.19 2.61
N ASN A 59 13.28 7.06 2.44
CA ASN A 59 14.31 7.81 3.17
C ASN A 59 15.62 7.79 2.36
N ASP A 60 16.73 8.19 2.98
CA ASP A 60 18.04 8.29 2.31
C ASP A 60 18.63 6.93 1.86
N GLU A 61 18.14 5.80 2.37
CA GLU A 61 18.67 4.46 2.08
C GLU A 61 17.67 3.55 1.37
N ALA A 62 16.37 3.83 1.47
CA ALA A 62 15.30 2.98 0.99
C ALA A 62 14.43 3.66 -0.07
N PHE A 63 14.14 2.93 -1.13
CA PHE A 63 13.28 3.37 -2.24
C PHE A 63 12.08 2.43 -2.38
N CYS A 64 10.87 2.99 -2.54
CA CYS A 64 9.65 2.22 -2.72
C CYS A 64 9.24 2.16 -4.20
N ILE A 65 8.92 0.98 -4.68
CA ILE A 65 8.28 0.75 -5.98
C ILE A 65 6.77 0.73 -5.78
N HIS A 66 6.07 1.78 -6.20
CA HIS A 66 4.62 1.90 -6.08
C HIS A 66 3.86 1.19 -7.19
N VAL A 67 4.39 1.24 -8.40
CA VAL A 67 3.77 0.60 -9.57
C VAL A 67 4.83 -0.07 -10.42
N GLU A 68 4.57 -1.31 -10.80
CA GLU A 68 5.34 -2.05 -11.79
C GLU A 68 4.37 -2.81 -12.69
N LYS A 69 4.38 -2.52 -13.98
CA LYS A 69 3.50 -3.14 -14.99
C LYS A 69 4.31 -3.59 -16.19
N ALA A 70 3.97 -4.77 -16.71
CA ALA A 70 4.58 -5.29 -17.92
C ALA A 70 3.56 -6.01 -18.81
N ASP A 71 3.81 -5.99 -20.11
CA ASP A 71 3.09 -6.78 -21.10
C ASP A 71 3.52 -8.25 -20.97
N THR A 72 2.64 -9.11 -20.45
CA THR A 72 2.90 -10.53 -20.16
C THR A 72 3.22 -11.35 -21.43
N ARG A 73 2.98 -10.81 -22.63
CA ARG A 73 3.39 -11.44 -23.89
C ARG A 73 4.91 -11.39 -24.12
N TYR A 74 5.62 -10.56 -23.34
CA TYR A 74 7.08 -10.46 -23.37
C TYR A 74 7.64 -11.15 -22.12
N ASP A 75 8.07 -12.39 -22.31
CA ASP A 75 8.67 -13.16 -21.23
C ASP A 75 9.86 -12.43 -20.60
N GLY A 76 9.92 -12.42 -19.27
CA GLY A 76 10.95 -11.73 -18.51
C GLY A 76 10.81 -10.20 -18.43
N ALA A 77 9.78 -9.57 -19.02
CA ALA A 77 9.65 -8.10 -19.01
C ALA A 77 9.54 -7.54 -17.58
N PHE A 78 8.80 -8.19 -16.66
CA PHE A 78 8.75 -7.82 -15.25
C PHE A 78 10.13 -7.91 -14.58
N THR A 79 10.84 -9.00 -14.77
CA THR A 79 12.17 -9.19 -14.19
C THR A 79 13.17 -8.17 -14.72
N MET A 80 13.10 -7.87 -16.02
CA MET A 80 14.01 -6.92 -16.65
C MET A 80 13.77 -5.48 -16.19
N ILE A 81 12.50 -5.03 -16.14
CA ILE A 81 12.21 -3.67 -15.68
C ILE A 81 12.64 -3.50 -14.22
N ASN A 82 12.35 -4.47 -13.36
CA ASN A 82 12.76 -4.45 -11.96
C ASN A 82 14.29 -4.35 -11.83
N ARG A 83 15.02 -5.26 -12.49
CA ARG A 83 16.49 -5.31 -12.44
C ARG A 83 17.12 -4.02 -12.96
N LEU A 84 16.71 -3.58 -14.14
CA LEU A 84 17.31 -2.40 -14.77
C LEU A 84 17.00 -1.14 -13.97
N PHE A 85 15.78 -1.00 -13.47
CA PHE A 85 15.43 0.13 -12.63
C PHE A 85 16.27 0.17 -11.34
N ALA A 86 16.38 -0.96 -10.64
CA ALA A 86 17.22 -1.08 -9.45
C ALA A 86 18.68 -0.69 -9.72
N GLN A 87 19.25 -1.11 -10.86
CA GLN A 87 20.62 -0.77 -11.26
C GLN A 87 20.83 0.71 -11.59
N HIS A 88 19.77 1.43 -11.95
CA HIS A 88 19.83 2.86 -12.31
C HIS A 88 19.40 3.80 -11.17
N LEU A 89 18.96 3.26 -10.04
CA LEU A 89 18.75 4.07 -8.86
C LEU A 89 20.08 4.62 -8.34
N PRO A 90 20.08 5.82 -7.72
CA PRO A 90 21.25 6.34 -7.03
C PRO A 90 21.83 5.33 -6.04
N PRO A 91 23.16 5.19 -5.96
CA PRO A 91 23.83 4.12 -5.21
C PRO A 91 23.64 4.20 -3.68
N HIS A 92 23.13 5.31 -3.15
CA HIS A 92 22.79 5.42 -1.73
C HIS A 92 21.54 4.62 -1.37
N TYR A 93 20.63 4.35 -2.34
CA TYR A 93 19.51 3.44 -2.09
C TYR A 93 19.99 1.99 -2.09
N THR A 94 20.18 1.45 -0.91
CA THR A 94 20.64 0.06 -0.70
C THR A 94 19.48 -0.92 -0.52
N LEU A 95 18.28 -0.40 -0.25
CA LEU A 95 17.05 -1.17 -0.05
C LEU A 95 15.97 -0.74 -1.04
N ILE A 96 15.24 -1.74 -1.56
CA ILE A 96 14.05 -1.52 -2.39
C ILE A 96 12.87 -2.21 -1.72
N ASP A 97 11.86 -1.42 -1.34
CA ASP A 97 10.57 -1.91 -0.90
C ASP A 97 9.67 -2.14 -2.13
N ARG A 98 9.07 -3.31 -2.19
CA ARG A 98 8.13 -3.69 -3.26
C ARG A 98 6.69 -3.81 -2.76
N GLU A 99 6.39 -3.16 -1.66
CA GLU A 99 5.09 -3.14 -1.00
C GLU A 99 4.51 -4.52 -0.68
N GLU A 100 3.23 -4.58 -0.34
CA GLU A 100 2.55 -5.80 0.08
C GLU A 100 2.08 -6.67 -1.10
N ASP A 101 1.74 -7.92 -0.82
CA ASP A 101 1.21 -8.89 -1.78
C ASP A 101 -0.32 -8.91 -1.87
N LEU A 102 -1.01 -8.03 -1.13
CA LEU A 102 -2.47 -7.92 -1.06
C LEU A 102 -3.18 -9.24 -0.70
N GLY A 103 -2.46 -10.22 -0.13
CA GLY A 103 -2.99 -11.55 0.15
C GLY A 103 -3.15 -12.45 -1.09
N LEU A 104 -2.67 -12.01 -2.26
CA LEU A 104 -2.73 -12.77 -3.50
C LEU A 104 -1.56 -13.75 -3.61
N GLU A 105 -1.84 -15.05 -3.63
CA GLU A 105 -0.82 -16.10 -3.62
C GLU A 105 0.18 -15.98 -4.77
N GLY A 106 -0.29 -15.72 -6.00
CA GLY A 106 0.59 -15.55 -7.16
C GLY A 106 1.54 -14.33 -7.02
N LEU A 107 1.04 -13.22 -6.44
CA LEU A 107 1.85 -12.04 -6.18
C LEU A 107 2.86 -12.29 -5.07
N ARG A 108 2.45 -13.01 -4.01
CA ARG A 108 3.34 -13.43 -2.92
C ARG A 108 4.49 -14.30 -3.43
N GLN A 109 4.18 -15.34 -4.20
CA GLN A 109 5.19 -16.20 -4.81
C GLN A 109 6.14 -15.44 -5.70
N SER A 110 5.62 -14.53 -6.53
CA SER A 110 6.43 -13.66 -7.38
C SER A 110 7.38 -12.79 -6.55
N LYS A 111 6.91 -12.16 -5.46
CA LYS A 111 7.76 -11.33 -4.59
C LYS A 111 8.78 -12.16 -3.83
N LEU A 112 8.41 -13.30 -3.30
CA LEU A 112 9.32 -14.21 -2.58
C LEU A 112 10.40 -14.81 -3.50
N SER A 113 10.15 -14.96 -4.81
CA SER A 113 11.13 -15.45 -5.77
C SER A 113 12.36 -14.55 -5.91
N TYR A 114 12.27 -13.29 -5.47
CA TYR A 114 13.41 -12.35 -5.41
C TYR A 114 14.27 -12.52 -4.15
N HIS A 115 13.95 -13.48 -3.27
CA HIS A 115 14.66 -13.73 -2.03
C HIS A 115 14.82 -12.45 -1.17
N PRO A 116 13.72 -11.85 -0.71
CA PRO A 116 13.76 -10.60 0.04
C PRO A 116 14.66 -10.73 1.27
N LEU A 117 15.40 -9.67 1.56
CA LEU A 117 16.31 -9.62 2.71
C LEU A 117 15.55 -9.79 4.03
N PHE A 118 14.38 -9.18 4.12
CA PHE A 118 13.42 -9.33 5.23
C PHE A 118 12.01 -8.99 4.77
N LEU A 119 11.02 -9.40 5.54
CA LEU A 119 9.63 -9.01 5.38
C LEU A 119 9.28 -8.01 6.49
N GLN A 120 9.01 -6.77 6.09
CA GLN A 120 8.63 -5.73 7.03
C GLN A 120 7.16 -5.92 7.46
N PRO A 121 6.88 -6.06 8.76
CA PRO A 121 5.50 -6.11 9.22
C PRO A 121 4.79 -4.76 8.96
N LYS A 122 3.61 -4.84 8.36
CA LYS A 122 2.76 -3.66 8.16
C LYS A 122 1.97 -3.39 9.43
N LEU A 123 2.12 -2.20 9.98
CA LEU A 123 1.35 -1.75 11.13
C LEU A 123 0.24 -0.81 10.67
N THR A 124 -0.94 -0.99 11.23
CA THR A 124 -2.07 -0.07 11.01
C THR A 124 -2.22 0.83 12.23
N ALA A 125 -2.02 2.14 12.03
CA ALA A 125 -2.32 3.11 13.06
C ALA A 125 -3.80 3.52 12.96
N GLN A 126 -4.53 3.35 14.04
CA GLN A 126 -5.92 3.79 14.16
C GLN A 126 -6.04 4.80 15.30
N ARG A 127 -6.81 5.86 15.07
CA ARG A 127 -7.12 6.84 16.08
C ARG A 127 -8.49 6.53 16.68
N LEU A 128 -8.57 6.50 18.00
CA LEU A 128 -9.86 6.45 18.69
C LEU A 128 -10.66 7.74 18.40
N THR A 129 -11.94 7.60 18.15
CA THR A 129 -12.87 8.73 18.06
C THR A 129 -13.02 9.41 19.41
N GLU A 130 -13.55 10.63 19.45
CA GLU A 130 -13.82 11.34 20.69
C GLU A 130 -14.75 10.53 21.61
N GLU A 131 -15.77 9.88 21.06
CA GLU A 131 -16.67 9.00 21.79
C GLU A 131 -15.93 7.79 22.39
N GLN A 132 -15.07 7.14 21.59
CA GLN A 132 -14.29 6.01 22.08
C GLN A 132 -13.29 6.40 23.17
N LEU A 133 -12.74 7.62 23.12
CA LEU A 133 -11.87 8.15 24.16
C LEU A 133 -12.64 8.34 25.48
N GLN A 134 -13.88 8.87 25.42
CA GLN A 134 -14.74 9.03 26.59
C GLN A 134 -15.17 7.67 27.15
N LEU A 135 -15.54 6.72 26.30
CA LEU A 135 -15.87 5.34 26.69
C LEU A 135 -14.68 4.64 27.36
N ARG A 136 -13.47 4.82 26.82
CA ARG A 136 -12.25 4.29 27.45
C ARG A 136 -12.07 4.84 28.85
N ALA A 137 -12.20 6.16 29.02
CA ALA A 137 -12.05 6.79 30.32
C ALA A 137 -13.08 6.28 31.33
N LEU A 138 -14.35 6.16 30.92
CA LEU A 138 -15.42 5.60 31.77
C LEU A 138 -15.15 4.13 32.11
N TRP A 139 -14.75 3.32 31.14
CA TRP A 139 -14.47 1.90 31.32
C TRP A 139 -13.38 1.70 32.38
N LEU A 140 -12.23 2.35 32.22
CA LEU A 140 -11.13 2.23 33.18
C LEU A 140 -11.46 2.78 34.56
N ALA A 141 -12.39 3.73 34.69
CA ALA A 141 -12.90 4.20 35.97
C ALA A 141 -13.81 3.17 36.66
N CYS A 142 -14.56 2.38 35.87
CA CYS A 142 -15.47 1.36 36.39
C CYS A 142 -14.80 0.00 36.63
N PHE A 143 -13.77 -0.31 35.84
CA PHE A 143 -13.05 -1.60 35.79
C PHE A 143 -11.55 -1.34 35.87
N PRO A 144 -11.03 -0.97 37.04
CA PRO A 144 -9.62 -0.59 37.19
C PRO A 144 -8.63 -1.77 37.01
N GLU A 145 -9.12 -3.00 36.97
CA GLU A 145 -8.35 -4.22 36.70
C GLU A 145 -8.03 -4.41 35.20
N ASP A 146 -8.80 -3.78 34.32
CA ASP A 146 -8.56 -3.87 32.89
C ASP A 146 -7.40 -2.94 32.45
N THR A 147 -6.60 -3.37 31.49
CA THR A 147 -5.51 -2.54 30.98
C THR A 147 -6.02 -1.57 29.91
N GLN A 148 -5.33 -0.43 29.77
CA GLN A 148 -5.65 0.52 28.71
C GLN A 148 -5.58 -0.13 27.32
N ASP A 149 -4.59 -0.97 27.07
CA ASP A 149 -4.37 -1.65 25.79
C ASP A 149 -5.53 -2.60 25.45
N ASP A 150 -6.03 -3.38 26.42
CA ASP A 150 -7.17 -4.29 26.22
C ASP A 150 -8.44 -3.52 25.87
N VAL A 151 -8.71 -2.41 26.57
CA VAL A 151 -9.88 -1.56 26.33
C VAL A 151 -9.77 -0.88 24.95
N GLU A 152 -8.61 -0.34 24.59
CA GLU A 152 -8.39 0.27 23.26
C GLU A 152 -8.53 -0.75 22.13
N GLN A 153 -7.98 -1.94 22.29
CA GLN A 153 -8.13 -3.01 21.32
C GLN A 153 -9.61 -3.42 21.15
N PHE A 154 -10.36 -3.51 22.23
CA PHE A 154 -11.80 -3.75 22.16
C PHE A 154 -12.53 -2.65 21.41
N LEU A 155 -12.28 -1.38 21.73
CA LEU A 155 -12.92 -0.22 21.10
C LEU A 155 -12.59 -0.10 19.62
N LEU A 156 -11.38 -0.45 19.22
CA LEU A 156 -10.95 -0.42 17.81
C LEU A 156 -11.50 -1.58 16.99
N SER A 157 -11.63 -2.77 17.59
CA SER A 157 -11.94 -3.99 16.86
C SER A 157 -13.39 -4.45 16.96
N ARG A 158 -14.09 -4.12 18.04
CA ARG A 158 -15.41 -4.67 18.37
C ARG A 158 -16.48 -3.64 18.66
N TYR A 159 -16.11 -2.39 18.93
CA TYR A 159 -17.10 -1.35 19.17
C TYR A 159 -17.87 -1.02 17.89
N ASP A 160 -19.21 -1.10 17.98
CA ASP A 160 -20.13 -0.71 16.89
C ASP A 160 -21.19 0.22 17.50
N GLU A 161 -21.17 1.49 17.15
CA GLU A 161 -22.11 2.51 17.63
C GLU A 161 -23.59 2.13 17.41
N ARG A 162 -23.89 1.31 16.39
CA ARG A 162 -25.24 0.80 16.11
C ARG A 162 -25.72 -0.25 17.10
N ARG A 163 -24.79 -0.84 17.87
CA ARG A 163 -25.06 -1.91 18.85
C ARG A 163 -24.85 -1.48 20.27
N CYS A 164 -24.32 -0.29 20.48
CA CYS A 164 -24.01 0.26 21.80
C CYS A 164 -24.98 1.40 22.14
N LEU A 165 -25.57 1.36 23.33
CA LEU A 165 -26.34 2.48 23.86
C LEU A 165 -25.43 3.28 24.78
N VAL A 166 -25.22 4.54 24.45
CA VAL A 166 -24.39 5.47 25.20
C VAL A 166 -25.27 6.56 25.78
N ALA A 167 -25.35 6.62 27.11
CA ALA A 167 -26.02 7.70 27.80
C ALA A 167 -25.10 8.92 27.90
N ARG A 168 -25.62 10.09 27.55
CA ARG A 168 -24.87 11.35 27.59
C ARG A 168 -25.55 12.35 28.53
N ARG A 169 -24.74 13.01 29.34
CA ARG A 169 -25.18 14.17 30.15
C ARG A 169 -24.27 15.35 29.81
N ASP A 170 -24.85 16.47 29.38
CA ASP A 170 -24.12 17.69 28.98
C ASP A 170 -23.02 17.45 27.94
N GLY A 171 -23.29 16.55 26.96
CA GLY A 171 -22.37 16.18 25.90
C GLY A 171 -21.22 15.23 26.30
N ARG A 172 -21.22 14.75 27.54
CA ARG A 172 -20.24 13.76 28.06
C ARG A 172 -20.92 12.42 28.32
N ILE A 173 -20.18 11.34 28.07
CA ILE A 173 -20.56 9.96 28.43
C ILE A 173 -20.37 9.75 29.92
#